data_2c6ac2f6fc3e59d0acfc29558c571ecf
#
_entry.id   2c6ac2f6fc3e59d0acfc29558c571ecf
#
_cell.length_a   1.000
_cell.length_b   1.000
_cell.length_c   1.000
_cell.angle_alpha   90.00
_cell.angle_beta   90.00
_cell.angle_gamma   90.00
#
_symmetry.space_group_name_H-M   'P 1'
#
loop_
_entity.id
_entity.type
_entity.pdbx_description
1 polymer ?
#
loop_
_entity_poly.entity_id
_entity_poly.type
_entity_poly.pdbx_seq_one_letter_code
_entity_poly.pdbx_strand_id
1 'polypeptide(L)'
;MKNVIFISPNFPENYWHFCHELKENGMNVLGIGDCPYDDLRPELQESLQEYYKVDSLENYDEVYGAVGYFIWHYGRIDWLESNNEYWLEQDARLRTDFNIPSGFHNEDMPRIKYKSRMKEYYQRVGIPVARYHMVDNYEGCLNFIHEVGYPVVAKPDNGVGASHTFKISSDEELGNFFANKWDDTVYIMEEFINAEINSYDAIIDSHGNPIFEAGNVTPMSIMDIVNNADNALFYIVKDLADDTRHLGRETVKSFGVRSRFVHFEFFRLLSDHEGLGKKGD
;
A
#
# COMPACT_ATOMS: atom_id res chain seq x y z
N MET A 1 0.91 27.20 14.90
CA MET A 1 0.01 26.33 14.14
C MET A 1 0.89 25.44 13.27
N LYS A 2 0.62 24.16 13.15
CA LYS A 2 1.38 23.25 12.26
C LYS A 2 0.80 23.31 10.85
N ASN A 3 1.66 23.32 9.84
CA ASN A 3 1.27 23.29 8.44
C ASN A 3 1.23 21.84 7.94
N VAL A 4 0.09 21.40 7.44
CA VAL A 4 -0.15 20.08 6.91
C VAL A 4 -0.54 20.17 5.45
N ILE A 5 0.19 19.52 4.56
CA ILE A 5 -0.20 19.34 3.16
C ILE A 5 -0.94 18.03 3.02
N PHE A 6 -2.13 18.06 2.42
CA PHE A 6 -2.90 16.88 2.05
C PHE A 6 -3.00 16.80 0.52
N ILE A 7 -2.45 15.71 -0.06
CA ILE A 7 -2.44 15.47 -1.50
C ILE A 7 -3.66 14.65 -1.87
N SER A 8 -4.34 15.02 -2.96
CA SER A 8 -5.58 14.41 -3.45
C SER A 8 -6.70 14.38 -2.38
N PRO A 9 -7.05 15.53 -1.74
CA PRO A 9 -8.00 15.54 -0.64
C PRO A 9 -9.45 15.22 -1.05
N ASN A 10 -9.74 15.25 -2.36
CA ASN A 10 -11.05 14.99 -2.95
C ASN A 10 -11.28 13.51 -3.33
N PHE A 11 -10.24 12.67 -3.31
CA PHE A 11 -10.37 11.27 -3.70
C PHE A 11 -9.52 10.36 -2.81
N PRO A 12 -10.12 9.29 -2.25
CA PRO A 12 -11.56 8.94 -2.22
C PRO A 12 -12.47 10.03 -1.62
N GLU A 13 -13.76 10.02 -1.98
CA GLU A 13 -14.70 11.09 -1.60
C GLU A 13 -14.80 11.36 -0.09
N ASN A 14 -14.52 10.37 0.75
CA ASN A 14 -14.56 10.50 2.21
C ASN A 14 -13.27 11.09 2.81
N TYR A 15 -12.23 11.38 2.02
CA TYR A 15 -10.96 11.91 2.53
C TYR A 15 -11.04 13.34 3.07
N TRP A 16 -12.08 14.09 2.70
CA TRP A 16 -12.33 15.38 3.31
C TRP A 16 -12.45 15.32 4.84
N HIS A 17 -12.88 14.19 5.41
CA HIS A 17 -12.92 14.00 6.86
C HIS A 17 -11.53 14.15 7.50
N PHE A 18 -10.47 13.68 6.86
CA PHE A 18 -9.10 13.91 7.36
C PHE A 18 -8.76 15.40 7.41
N CYS A 19 -9.10 16.15 6.35
CA CYS A 19 -8.88 17.59 6.30
C CYS A 19 -9.70 18.32 7.38
N HIS A 20 -10.94 17.93 7.55
CA HIS A 20 -11.84 18.47 8.57
C HIS A 20 -11.28 18.25 9.98
N GLU A 21 -10.95 17.02 10.33
CA GLU A 21 -10.41 16.69 11.64
C GLU A 21 -9.06 17.35 11.92
N LEU A 22 -8.20 17.47 10.93
CA LEU A 22 -6.94 18.20 11.06
C LEU A 22 -7.20 19.68 11.39
N LYS A 23 -8.15 20.32 10.71
CA LYS A 23 -8.54 21.71 10.96
C LYS A 23 -9.14 21.88 12.36
N GLU A 24 -10.09 21.03 12.76
CA GLU A 24 -10.70 21.06 14.10
C GLU A 24 -9.64 20.86 15.23
N ASN A 25 -8.57 20.13 14.94
CA ASN A 25 -7.42 20.00 15.84
C ASN A 25 -6.39 21.15 15.71
N GLY A 26 -6.75 22.25 15.07
CA GLY A 26 -5.96 23.48 15.02
C GLY A 26 -4.77 23.42 14.05
N MET A 27 -4.80 22.54 13.06
CA MET A 27 -3.80 22.51 12.00
C MET A 27 -4.15 23.48 10.87
N ASN A 28 -3.14 23.96 10.18
CA ASN A 28 -3.29 24.70 8.94
C ASN A 28 -3.26 23.71 7.78
N VAL A 29 -4.42 23.42 7.18
CA VAL A 29 -4.58 22.36 6.19
C VAL A 29 -4.50 22.94 4.77
N LEU A 30 -3.52 22.49 4.01
CA LEU A 30 -3.19 22.96 2.66
C LEU A 30 -3.42 21.82 1.67
N GLY A 31 -4.38 21.97 0.76
CA GLY A 31 -4.71 20.93 -0.22
C GLY A 31 -3.96 21.08 -1.53
N ILE A 32 -3.48 19.97 -2.10
CA ILE A 32 -2.98 19.90 -3.49
C ILE A 32 -3.79 18.85 -4.24
N GLY A 33 -4.37 19.23 -5.37
CA GLY A 33 -5.14 18.31 -6.22
C GLY A 33 -5.27 18.82 -7.65
N ASP A 34 -5.77 17.96 -8.52
CA ASP A 34 -6.02 18.26 -9.94
C ASP A 34 -7.48 18.55 -10.27
N CYS A 35 -8.37 18.37 -9.30
CA CYS A 35 -9.77 18.77 -9.39
C CYS A 35 -9.89 20.31 -9.35
N PRO A 36 -10.75 20.96 -10.18
CA PRO A 36 -11.06 22.38 -10.02
C PRO A 36 -11.65 22.69 -8.65
N TYR A 37 -11.27 23.85 -8.06
CA TYR A 37 -11.73 24.21 -6.71
C TYR A 37 -13.25 24.24 -6.58
N ASP A 38 -13.95 24.77 -7.62
CA ASP A 38 -15.41 24.88 -7.61
C ASP A 38 -16.14 23.53 -7.70
N ASP A 39 -15.43 22.48 -8.12
CA ASP A 39 -15.94 21.10 -8.18
C ASP A 39 -15.68 20.32 -6.88
N LEU A 40 -14.92 20.88 -5.96
CA LEU A 40 -14.71 20.28 -4.64
C LEU A 40 -16.00 20.38 -3.82
N ARG A 41 -16.28 19.35 -3.06
CA ARG A 41 -17.42 19.39 -2.13
C ARG A 41 -17.29 20.51 -1.11
N PRO A 42 -18.38 21.17 -0.72
CA PRO A 42 -18.34 22.32 0.20
C PRO A 42 -17.60 22.04 1.50
N GLU A 43 -17.79 20.86 2.08
CA GLU A 43 -17.16 20.49 3.36
C GLU A 43 -15.62 20.39 3.24
N LEU A 44 -15.11 19.99 2.06
CA LEU A 44 -13.68 20.00 1.80
C LEU A 44 -13.17 21.45 1.64
N GLN A 45 -13.88 22.28 0.86
CA GLN A 45 -13.53 23.69 0.69
C GLN A 45 -13.45 24.40 2.06
N GLU A 46 -14.42 24.16 2.94
CA GLU A 46 -14.45 24.69 4.30
C GLU A 46 -13.32 24.14 5.18
N SER A 47 -12.83 22.93 4.92
CA SER A 47 -11.80 22.27 5.72
C SER A 47 -10.38 22.71 5.37
N LEU A 48 -10.18 23.31 4.19
CA LEU A 48 -8.89 23.76 3.72
C LEU A 48 -8.62 25.23 4.07
N GLN A 49 -7.39 25.56 4.43
CA GLN A 49 -6.91 26.93 4.52
C GLN A 49 -6.65 27.50 3.13
N GLU A 50 -6.07 26.69 2.26
CA GLU A 50 -5.83 27.00 0.86
C GLU A 50 -5.78 25.71 0.04
N TYR A 51 -6.15 25.82 -1.23
CA TYR A 51 -6.07 24.72 -2.21
C TYR A 51 -5.25 25.17 -3.41
N TYR A 52 -4.23 24.39 -3.75
CA TYR A 52 -3.43 24.60 -4.95
C TYR A 52 -3.82 23.57 -6.00
N LYS A 53 -4.41 24.02 -7.10
CA LYS A 53 -4.74 23.18 -8.25
C LYS A 53 -3.51 22.99 -9.13
N VAL A 54 -3.13 21.74 -9.39
CA VAL A 54 -2.18 21.33 -10.43
C VAL A 54 -2.94 20.81 -11.66
N ASP A 55 -2.28 20.68 -12.80
CA ASP A 55 -2.92 20.12 -13.98
C ASP A 55 -2.97 18.58 -13.90
N SER A 56 -1.96 17.97 -13.32
CA SER A 56 -1.93 16.54 -13.03
C SER A 56 -1.13 16.26 -11.74
N LEU A 57 -1.71 15.48 -10.84
CA LEU A 57 -0.99 14.97 -9.67
C LEU A 57 0.14 13.98 -10.03
N GLU A 58 0.13 13.41 -11.23
CA GLU A 58 1.22 12.56 -11.72
C GLU A 58 2.42 13.36 -12.22
N ASN A 59 2.25 14.65 -12.48
CA ASN A 59 3.33 15.55 -12.82
C ASN A 59 4.05 16.01 -11.55
N TYR A 60 5.15 15.33 -11.22
CA TYR A 60 5.92 15.62 -10.02
C TYR A 60 6.37 17.08 -9.92
N ASP A 61 6.78 17.69 -11.03
CA ASP A 61 7.32 19.06 -11.02
C ASP A 61 6.22 20.09 -10.67
N GLU A 62 4.98 19.86 -11.08
CA GLU A 62 3.85 20.69 -10.66
C GLU A 62 3.54 20.56 -9.18
N VAL A 63 3.50 19.33 -8.65
CA VAL A 63 3.26 19.09 -7.23
C VAL A 63 4.41 19.63 -6.38
N TYR A 64 5.65 19.47 -6.83
CA TYR A 64 6.84 20.08 -6.21
C TYR A 64 6.71 21.60 -6.16
N GLY A 65 6.32 22.24 -7.26
CA GLY A 65 6.05 23.68 -7.33
C GLY A 65 4.98 24.13 -6.32
N ALA A 66 3.88 23.35 -6.19
CA ALA A 66 2.81 23.63 -5.24
C ALA A 66 3.29 23.55 -3.78
N VAL A 67 4.11 22.55 -3.43
CA VAL A 67 4.74 22.45 -2.10
C VAL A 67 5.65 23.65 -1.85
N GLY A 68 6.48 24.03 -2.83
CA GLY A 68 7.35 25.22 -2.75
C GLY A 68 6.56 26.52 -2.53
N TYR A 69 5.43 26.66 -3.22
CA TYR A 69 4.51 27.79 -3.04
C TYR A 69 3.97 27.85 -1.60
N PHE A 70 3.52 26.74 -1.05
CA PHE A 70 3.02 26.69 0.33
C PHE A 70 4.11 26.98 1.36
N ILE A 71 5.34 26.51 1.13
CA ILE A 71 6.47 26.84 2.00
C ILE A 71 6.75 28.33 2.00
N TRP A 72 6.69 28.97 0.82
CA TRP A 72 6.91 30.40 0.69
C TRP A 72 5.83 31.22 1.42
N HIS A 73 4.56 30.80 1.36
CA HIS A 73 3.43 31.52 1.97
C HIS A 73 3.25 31.25 3.47
N TYR A 74 3.42 30.00 3.88
CA TYR A 74 3.08 29.53 5.22
C TYR A 74 4.29 29.11 6.05
N GLY A 75 5.47 29.09 5.45
CA GLY A 75 6.69 28.65 6.11
C GLY A 75 6.82 27.11 6.09
N ARG A 76 7.56 26.59 7.04
CA ARG A 76 7.87 25.15 7.11
C ARG A 76 6.61 24.30 7.12
N ILE A 77 6.64 23.22 6.34
CA ILE A 77 5.64 22.17 6.37
C ILE A 77 6.03 21.13 7.43
N ASP A 78 5.11 20.85 8.34
CA ASP A 78 5.32 19.89 9.44
C ASP A 78 4.89 18.47 9.05
N TRP A 79 3.93 18.35 8.11
CA TRP A 79 3.37 17.07 7.68
C TRP A 79 2.93 17.14 6.22
N LEU A 80 3.18 16.08 5.47
CA LEU A 80 2.68 15.87 4.11
C LEU A 80 2.17 14.44 3.97
N GLU A 81 0.94 14.26 3.48
CA GLU A 81 0.30 12.95 3.37
C GLU A 81 -0.77 12.93 2.28
N SER A 82 -0.95 11.77 1.65
CA SER A 82 -2.10 11.45 0.79
C SER A 82 -3.04 10.40 1.39
N ASN A 83 -2.55 9.61 2.34
CA ASN A 83 -3.20 8.39 2.86
C ASN A 83 -3.59 7.40 1.75
N ASN A 84 -2.86 7.39 0.64
CA ASN A 84 -3.17 6.58 -0.54
C ASN A 84 -1.92 5.83 -1.01
N GLU A 85 -2.05 4.50 -1.18
CA GLU A 85 -0.94 3.66 -1.63
C GLU A 85 -0.39 4.08 -3.00
N TYR A 86 -1.25 4.60 -3.89
CA TYR A 86 -0.85 5.06 -5.22
C TYR A 86 0.21 6.16 -5.16
N TRP A 87 0.08 7.08 -4.20
CA TRP A 87 0.96 8.25 -4.04
C TRP A 87 2.15 8.03 -3.10
N LEU A 88 2.36 6.84 -2.54
CA LEU A 88 3.40 6.59 -1.53
C LEU A 88 4.80 7.02 -1.96
N GLU A 89 5.20 6.71 -3.19
CA GLU A 89 6.54 7.08 -3.69
C GLU A 89 6.66 8.59 -3.92
N GLN A 90 5.62 9.23 -4.44
CA GLN A 90 5.58 10.68 -4.60
C GLN A 90 5.61 11.41 -3.26
N ASP A 91 4.80 10.97 -2.29
CA ASP A 91 4.79 11.51 -0.94
C ASP A 91 6.18 11.41 -0.29
N ALA A 92 6.82 10.24 -0.40
CA ALA A 92 8.16 10.01 0.13
C ALA A 92 9.21 10.90 -0.55
N ARG A 93 9.12 11.10 -1.86
CA ARG A 93 10.00 11.98 -2.62
C ARG A 93 9.84 13.44 -2.21
N LEU A 94 8.61 13.93 -2.09
CA LEU A 94 8.33 15.29 -1.63
C LEU A 94 8.84 15.51 -0.19
N ARG A 95 8.63 14.56 0.72
CA ARG A 95 9.15 14.65 2.09
C ARG A 95 10.68 14.70 2.11
N THR A 96 11.34 13.95 1.25
CA THR A 96 12.80 13.94 1.11
C THR A 96 13.30 15.26 0.56
N ASP A 97 12.76 15.72 -0.56
CA ASP A 97 13.22 16.91 -1.28
C ASP A 97 13.04 18.20 -0.47
N PHE A 98 11.95 18.28 0.33
CA PHE A 98 11.68 19.45 1.19
C PHE A 98 12.05 19.22 2.67
N ASN A 99 12.69 18.10 3.01
CA ASN A 99 13.06 17.75 4.38
C ASN A 99 11.86 17.86 5.36
N ILE A 100 10.71 17.34 4.95
CA ILE A 100 9.50 17.29 5.78
C ILE A 100 9.62 16.11 6.74
N PRO A 101 9.51 16.31 8.06
CA PRO A 101 9.86 15.29 9.06
C PRO A 101 8.81 14.21 9.30
N SER A 102 7.78 14.15 8.45
CA SER A 102 6.69 13.18 8.60
C SER A 102 6.87 11.96 7.71
N GLY A 103 6.40 10.81 8.17
CA GLY A 103 6.24 9.61 7.35
C GLY A 103 7.54 9.02 6.81
N PHE A 104 7.40 8.20 5.79
CA PHE A 104 8.50 7.55 5.10
C PHE A 104 9.14 8.45 4.05
N HIS A 105 10.43 8.32 3.86
CA HIS A 105 11.25 9.01 2.88
C HIS A 105 11.69 8.06 1.75
N ASN A 106 12.40 8.57 0.74
CA ASN A 106 12.84 7.76 -0.40
C ASN A 106 13.64 6.52 0.00
N GLU A 107 14.46 6.62 1.03
CA GLU A 107 15.27 5.50 1.55
C GLU A 107 14.42 4.36 2.14
N ASP A 108 13.18 4.66 2.53
CA ASP A 108 12.25 3.69 3.09
C ASP A 108 11.47 2.93 2.01
N MET A 109 11.30 3.51 0.82
CA MET A 109 10.45 2.97 -0.24
C MET A 109 10.77 1.54 -0.64
N PRO A 110 12.04 1.09 -0.72
CA PRO A 110 12.31 -0.31 -1.05
C PRO A 110 11.60 -1.30 -0.12
N ARG A 111 11.57 -1.05 1.20
CA ARG A 111 10.93 -1.95 2.16
C ARG A 111 9.41 -1.78 2.24
N ILE A 112 8.87 -0.64 1.78
CA ILE A 112 7.43 -0.32 1.90
C ILE A 112 6.68 -0.65 0.62
N LYS A 113 7.34 -0.59 -0.54
CA LYS A 113 6.67 -0.65 -1.85
C LYS A 113 6.99 -1.94 -2.61
N TYR A 114 8.20 -2.51 -2.46
CA TYR A 114 8.63 -3.66 -3.24
C TYR A 114 8.35 -4.97 -2.48
N LYS A 115 7.51 -5.84 -3.06
CA LYS A 115 7.08 -7.11 -2.45
C LYS A 115 8.26 -8.02 -2.10
N SER A 116 9.26 -8.08 -2.99
CA SER A 116 10.48 -8.85 -2.76
C SER A 116 11.24 -8.37 -1.52
N ARG A 117 11.29 -7.05 -1.28
CA ARG A 117 11.97 -6.46 -0.12
C ARG A 117 11.14 -6.54 1.15
N MET A 118 9.82 -6.41 1.05
CA MET A 118 8.92 -6.58 2.20
C MET A 118 9.11 -7.95 2.87
N LYS A 119 9.30 -9.01 2.06
CA LYS A 119 9.49 -10.39 2.56
C LYS A 119 10.65 -10.50 3.55
N GLU A 120 11.75 -9.78 3.35
CA GLU A 120 12.88 -9.76 4.28
C GLU A 120 12.46 -9.22 5.67
N TYR A 121 11.59 -8.23 5.71
CA TYR A 121 11.12 -7.61 6.96
C TYR A 121 10.12 -8.51 7.70
N TYR A 122 9.27 -9.25 7.00
CA TYR A 122 8.42 -10.26 7.60
C TYR A 122 9.26 -11.41 8.20
N GLN A 123 10.23 -11.91 7.46
CA GLN A 123 11.11 -13.00 7.91
C GLN A 123 11.94 -12.62 9.14
N ARG A 124 12.37 -11.37 9.28
CA ARG A 124 13.13 -10.88 10.46
C ARG A 124 12.37 -11.08 11.78
N VAL A 125 11.05 -11.06 11.72
CA VAL A 125 10.18 -11.24 12.90
C VAL A 125 9.50 -12.61 12.90
N GLY A 126 10.01 -13.56 12.10
CA GLY A 126 9.57 -14.95 12.10
C GLY A 126 8.25 -15.18 11.37
N ILE A 127 7.76 -14.22 10.59
CA ILE A 127 6.56 -14.39 9.76
C ILE A 127 6.95 -15.13 8.49
N PRO A 128 6.39 -16.32 8.22
CA PRO A 128 6.67 -17.06 7.00
C PRO A 128 6.12 -16.32 5.77
N VAL A 129 6.79 -16.47 4.65
CA VAL A 129 6.41 -15.84 3.38
C VAL A 129 6.44 -16.87 2.26
N ALA A 130 5.57 -16.73 1.26
CA ALA A 130 5.59 -17.56 0.06
C ALA A 130 6.98 -17.59 -0.59
N ARG A 131 7.46 -18.76 -1.01
CA ARG A 131 8.67 -18.89 -1.83
C ARG A 131 8.49 -18.08 -3.10
N TYR A 132 9.55 -17.48 -3.59
CA TYR A 132 9.48 -16.60 -4.74
C TYR A 132 10.74 -16.60 -5.57
N HIS A 133 10.60 -16.19 -6.82
CA HIS A 133 11.66 -15.96 -7.78
C HIS A 133 11.44 -14.59 -8.46
N MET A 134 12.50 -13.80 -8.59
CA MET A 134 12.43 -12.59 -9.41
C MET A 134 12.42 -13.01 -10.89
N VAL A 135 11.38 -12.59 -11.61
CA VAL A 135 11.23 -13.01 -13.01
C VAL A 135 12.41 -12.50 -13.84
N ASP A 136 13.17 -13.41 -14.39
CA ASP A 136 14.30 -13.16 -15.27
C ASP A 136 13.99 -13.63 -16.70
N ASN A 137 14.03 -14.94 -16.93
CA ASN A 137 13.77 -15.56 -18.22
C ASN A 137 12.87 -16.81 -18.06
N TYR A 138 12.40 -17.35 -19.17
CA TYR A 138 11.50 -18.50 -19.18
C TYR A 138 12.07 -19.71 -18.43
N GLU A 139 13.34 -20.04 -18.68
CA GLU A 139 14.00 -21.22 -18.08
C GLU A 139 14.18 -21.04 -16.57
N GLY A 140 14.58 -19.84 -16.10
CA GLY A 140 14.70 -19.53 -14.67
C GLY A 140 13.36 -19.67 -13.96
N CYS A 141 12.28 -19.12 -14.52
CA CYS A 141 10.91 -19.27 -13.99
C CYS A 141 10.44 -20.74 -14.02
N LEU A 142 10.73 -21.49 -15.09
CA LEU A 142 10.37 -22.90 -15.17
C LEU A 142 11.09 -23.73 -14.10
N ASN A 143 12.36 -23.45 -13.84
CA ASN A 143 13.11 -24.12 -12.76
C ASN A 143 12.49 -23.84 -11.38
N PHE A 144 12.08 -22.60 -11.10
CA PHE A 144 11.35 -22.26 -9.88
C PHE A 144 10.03 -23.01 -9.79
N ILE A 145 9.27 -23.11 -10.90
CA ILE A 145 8.02 -23.87 -10.95
C ILE A 145 8.25 -25.36 -10.67
N HIS A 146 9.34 -25.94 -11.18
CA HIS A 146 9.70 -27.33 -10.88
C HIS A 146 9.98 -27.56 -9.37
N GLU A 147 10.44 -26.54 -8.66
CA GLU A 147 10.68 -26.60 -7.22
C GLU A 147 9.39 -26.48 -6.41
N VAL A 148 8.48 -25.55 -6.78
CA VAL A 148 7.31 -25.23 -5.96
C VAL A 148 6.02 -25.89 -6.44
N GLY A 149 5.97 -26.33 -7.70
CA GLY A 149 4.77 -26.85 -8.37
C GLY A 149 3.85 -25.76 -8.94
N TYR A 150 2.96 -26.18 -9.82
CA TYR A 150 1.86 -25.35 -10.29
C TYR A 150 0.69 -25.36 -9.28
N PRO A 151 -0.14 -24.31 -9.21
CA PRO A 151 0.03 -23.03 -9.90
C PRO A 151 1.03 -22.12 -9.21
N VAL A 152 1.53 -21.10 -9.94
CA VAL A 152 2.28 -19.97 -9.39
C VAL A 152 1.58 -18.65 -9.73
N VAL A 153 1.95 -17.57 -9.04
CA VAL A 153 1.41 -16.23 -9.27
C VAL A 153 2.56 -15.28 -9.65
N ALA A 154 2.47 -14.68 -10.84
CA ALA A 154 3.39 -13.63 -11.27
C ALA A 154 2.70 -12.27 -11.18
N LYS A 155 3.35 -11.29 -10.53
CA LYS A 155 2.81 -9.95 -10.30
C LYS A 155 3.92 -8.90 -10.31
N PRO A 156 3.62 -7.63 -10.64
CA PRO A 156 4.59 -6.55 -10.50
C PRO A 156 5.13 -6.45 -9.08
N ASP A 157 6.44 -6.31 -8.92
CA ASP A 157 7.09 -6.24 -7.61
C ASP A 157 6.65 -5.00 -6.82
N ASN A 158 6.42 -3.86 -7.50
CA ASN A 158 5.94 -2.61 -6.92
C ASN A 158 4.48 -2.24 -7.29
N GLY A 159 3.73 -3.15 -7.91
CA GLY A 159 2.33 -2.92 -8.31
C GLY A 159 1.36 -2.83 -7.13
N VAL A 160 0.21 -2.20 -7.38
CA VAL A 160 -0.91 -2.06 -6.43
C VAL A 160 -2.18 -2.71 -6.99
N GLY A 161 -3.09 -3.15 -6.11
CA GLY A 161 -4.45 -3.54 -6.47
C GLY A 161 -4.58 -4.75 -7.37
N ALA A 162 -3.70 -5.75 -7.31
CA ALA A 162 -3.69 -6.96 -8.12
C ALA A 162 -3.67 -6.72 -9.65
N SER A 163 -3.42 -5.50 -10.10
CA SER A 163 -3.26 -5.17 -11.52
C SER A 163 -2.11 -5.94 -12.13
N HIS A 164 -2.31 -6.50 -13.34
CA HIS A 164 -1.31 -7.32 -14.06
C HIS A 164 -0.75 -8.48 -13.24
N THR A 165 -1.63 -9.12 -12.46
CA THR A 165 -1.34 -10.35 -11.72
C THR A 165 -1.81 -11.55 -12.53
N PHE A 166 -0.92 -12.52 -12.75
CA PHE A 166 -1.14 -13.70 -13.56
C PHE A 166 -1.07 -14.94 -12.68
N LYS A 167 -2.13 -15.76 -12.69
CA LYS A 167 -2.07 -17.12 -12.20
C LYS A 167 -1.61 -18.01 -13.35
N ILE A 168 -0.58 -18.79 -13.14
CA ILE A 168 0.06 -19.62 -14.15
C ILE A 168 -0.03 -21.08 -13.69
N SER A 169 -0.74 -21.92 -14.45
CA SER A 169 -1.05 -23.30 -14.10
C SER A 169 -0.48 -24.34 -15.09
N SER A 170 0.22 -23.87 -16.13
CA SER A 170 0.85 -24.72 -17.15
C SER A 170 2.01 -24.02 -17.85
N ASP A 171 2.85 -24.80 -18.55
CA ASP A 171 3.94 -24.27 -19.37
C ASP A 171 3.43 -23.37 -20.51
N GLU A 172 2.23 -23.66 -21.04
CA GLU A 172 1.57 -22.82 -22.06
C GLU A 172 1.21 -21.45 -21.47
N GLU A 173 0.64 -21.43 -20.27
CA GLU A 173 0.31 -20.17 -19.57
C GLU A 173 1.56 -19.37 -19.18
N LEU A 174 2.67 -20.07 -18.85
CA LEU A 174 3.97 -19.42 -18.64
C LEU A 174 4.45 -18.73 -19.92
N GLY A 175 4.33 -19.41 -21.07
CA GLY A 175 4.63 -18.81 -22.38
C GLY A 175 3.78 -17.58 -22.68
N ASN A 176 2.48 -17.66 -22.39
CA ASN A 176 1.55 -16.54 -22.57
C ASN A 176 1.88 -15.37 -21.64
N PHE A 177 2.31 -15.63 -20.39
CA PHE A 177 2.76 -14.60 -19.47
C PHE A 177 3.96 -13.83 -20.06
N PHE A 178 4.99 -14.52 -20.57
CA PHE A 178 6.15 -13.87 -21.19
C PHE A 178 5.82 -13.07 -22.45
N ALA A 179 4.78 -13.48 -23.19
CA ALA A 179 4.30 -12.76 -24.37
C ALA A 179 3.50 -11.49 -24.04
N ASN A 180 2.89 -11.39 -22.83
CA ASN A 180 1.95 -10.34 -22.46
C ASN A 180 2.37 -9.49 -21.25
N LYS A 181 3.43 -9.86 -20.52
CA LYS A 181 3.95 -9.05 -19.42
C LYS A 181 4.47 -7.70 -19.96
N TRP A 182 4.44 -6.68 -19.13
CA TRP A 182 5.05 -5.39 -19.50
C TRP A 182 6.58 -5.48 -19.49
N ASP A 183 7.22 -4.99 -20.54
CA ASP A 183 8.67 -5.13 -20.73
C ASP A 183 9.48 -4.31 -19.70
N ASP A 184 9.00 -3.14 -19.32
CA ASP A 184 9.67 -2.22 -18.39
C ASP A 184 9.32 -2.48 -16.91
N THR A 185 8.62 -3.59 -16.62
CA THR A 185 8.15 -3.91 -15.28
C THR A 185 8.91 -5.09 -14.69
N VAL A 186 9.42 -4.92 -13.48
CA VAL A 186 10.02 -6.01 -12.70
C VAL A 186 8.90 -6.83 -12.08
N TYR A 187 8.89 -8.14 -12.34
CA TYR A 187 7.92 -9.08 -11.79
C TYR A 187 8.54 -9.98 -10.73
N ILE A 188 7.74 -10.32 -9.73
CA ILE A 188 7.98 -11.39 -8.78
C ILE A 188 7.03 -12.55 -9.09
N MET A 189 7.55 -13.77 -9.11
CA MET A 189 6.77 -15.01 -9.23
C MET A 189 6.77 -15.71 -7.88
N GLU A 190 5.60 -16.07 -7.36
CA GLU A 190 5.42 -16.69 -6.06
C GLU A 190 4.70 -18.03 -6.19
N GLU A 191 4.97 -18.97 -5.29
CA GLU A 191 4.12 -20.14 -5.13
C GLU A 191 2.70 -19.72 -4.78
N PHE A 192 1.71 -20.46 -5.25
CA PHE A 192 0.31 -20.18 -4.93
C PHE A 192 -0.07 -20.69 -3.55
N ILE A 193 -0.61 -19.81 -2.72
CA ILE A 193 -1.06 -20.15 -1.38
C ILE A 193 -2.59 -20.27 -1.36
N ASN A 194 -3.10 -21.43 -0.96
CA ASN A 194 -4.52 -21.64 -0.75
C ASN A 194 -4.94 -21.07 0.61
N ALA A 195 -5.40 -19.84 0.61
CA ALA A 195 -5.68 -19.06 1.82
C ALA A 195 -6.82 -18.07 1.61
N GLU A 196 -7.40 -17.61 2.70
CA GLU A 196 -8.18 -16.37 2.74
C GLU A 196 -7.32 -15.21 3.23
N ILE A 197 -7.67 -13.99 2.83
CA ILE A 197 -6.94 -12.79 3.23
C ILE A 197 -7.56 -12.25 4.51
N ASN A 198 -6.72 -12.07 5.52
CA ASN A 198 -7.07 -11.41 6.78
C ASN A 198 -6.22 -10.15 6.91
N SER A 199 -6.84 -8.99 7.13
CA SER A 199 -6.08 -7.75 7.32
C SER A 199 -5.82 -7.46 8.79
N TYR A 200 -4.73 -6.71 9.03
CA TYR A 200 -4.48 -5.95 10.23
C TYR A 200 -4.46 -4.47 9.85
N ASP A 201 -5.45 -3.74 10.35
CA ASP A 201 -5.65 -2.32 10.11
C ASP A 201 -5.43 -1.59 11.42
N ALA A 202 -4.53 -0.60 11.46
CA ALA A 202 -4.24 0.08 12.71
C ALA A 202 -3.87 1.55 12.52
N ILE A 203 -4.04 2.32 13.60
CA ILE A 203 -3.48 3.66 13.76
C ILE A 203 -2.32 3.54 14.73
N ILE A 204 -1.13 3.93 14.27
CA ILE A 204 0.12 3.80 15.03
C ILE A 204 0.55 5.17 15.53
N ASP A 205 0.87 5.26 16.83
CA ASP A 205 1.36 6.48 17.46
C ASP A 205 2.83 6.81 17.10
N SER A 206 3.34 7.92 17.62
CA SER A 206 4.73 8.36 17.39
C SER A 206 5.78 7.45 18.01
N HIS A 207 5.39 6.54 18.89
CA HIS A 207 6.27 5.58 19.55
C HIS A 207 6.23 4.18 18.90
N GLY A 208 5.34 4.00 17.90
CA GLY A 208 5.15 2.71 17.23
C GLY A 208 4.13 1.81 17.93
N ASN A 209 3.29 2.35 18.81
CA ASN A 209 2.24 1.59 19.47
C ASN A 209 0.91 1.76 18.73
N PRO A 210 0.13 0.69 18.55
CA PRO A 210 -1.23 0.81 18.04
C PRO A 210 -2.14 1.49 19.06
N ILE A 211 -2.84 2.55 18.63
CA ILE A 211 -3.88 3.23 19.43
C ILE A 211 -5.28 2.82 19.00
N PHE A 212 -5.41 2.22 17.83
CA PHE A 212 -6.61 1.58 17.31
C PHE A 212 -6.22 0.38 16.46
N GLU A 213 -6.96 -0.71 16.55
CA GLU A 213 -6.73 -1.94 15.78
C GLU A 213 -8.08 -2.49 15.30
N ALA A 214 -8.13 -2.88 14.05
CA ALA A 214 -9.25 -3.53 13.39
C ALA A 214 -8.71 -4.56 12.39
N GLY A 215 -9.61 -5.26 11.74
CA GLY A 215 -9.26 -6.13 10.63
C GLY A 215 -10.48 -6.45 9.79
N ASN A 216 -10.24 -6.90 8.59
CA ASN A 216 -11.26 -7.46 7.71
C ASN A 216 -10.82 -8.83 7.18
N VAL A 217 -11.79 -9.58 6.70
CA VAL A 217 -11.60 -10.85 6.01
C VAL A 217 -12.12 -10.72 4.60
N THR A 218 -11.29 -11.08 3.64
CA THR A 218 -11.65 -11.21 2.23
C THR A 218 -11.58 -12.69 1.86
N PRO A 219 -12.74 -13.40 1.88
CA PRO A 219 -12.78 -14.85 1.69
C PRO A 219 -12.55 -15.27 0.23
N MET A 220 -12.58 -14.34 -0.69
CA MET A 220 -12.37 -14.57 -2.12
C MET A 220 -11.00 -14.06 -2.55
N SER A 221 -10.39 -14.72 -3.54
CA SER A 221 -9.16 -14.24 -4.15
C SER A 221 -9.40 -12.91 -4.86
N ILE A 222 -8.70 -11.84 -4.44
CA ILE A 222 -8.78 -10.53 -5.11
C ILE A 222 -8.36 -10.65 -6.57
N MET A 223 -7.38 -11.49 -6.87
CA MET A 223 -6.95 -11.76 -8.25
C MET A 223 -8.09 -12.34 -9.10
N ASP A 224 -8.86 -13.29 -8.56
CA ASP A 224 -9.99 -13.89 -9.29
C ASP A 224 -11.11 -12.85 -9.48
N ILE A 225 -11.38 -12.02 -8.45
CA ILE A 225 -12.34 -10.92 -8.54
C ILE A 225 -11.97 -9.95 -9.66
N VAL A 226 -10.70 -9.51 -9.71
CA VAL A 226 -10.24 -8.54 -10.72
C VAL A 226 -10.22 -9.16 -12.12
N ASN A 227 -9.73 -10.39 -12.27
CA ASN A 227 -9.60 -11.03 -13.58
C ASN A 227 -10.96 -11.43 -14.18
N ASN A 228 -11.93 -11.80 -13.34
CA ASN A 228 -13.25 -12.25 -13.78
C ASN A 228 -14.32 -11.16 -13.72
N ALA A 229 -13.99 -9.97 -13.24
CA ALA A 229 -14.94 -8.89 -12.92
C ALA A 229 -16.06 -9.36 -11.97
N ASP A 230 -15.73 -10.22 -11.00
CA ASP A 230 -16.65 -10.76 -10.01
C ASP A 230 -16.95 -9.73 -8.89
N ASN A 231 -17.99 -9.98 -8.13
CA ASN A 231 -18.31 -9.16 -6.97
C ASN A 231 -17.29 -9.38 -5.85
N ALA A 232 -16.75 -8.28 -5.32
CA ALA A 232 -15.91 -8.31 -4.14
C ALA A 232 -16.76 -8.42 -2.87
N LEU A 233 -16.36 -9.34 -1.96
CA LEU A 233 -16.93 -9.45 -0.63
C LEU A 233 -15.80 -9.34 0.39
N PHE A 234 -15.97 -8.42 1.32
CA PHE A 234 -15.17 -8.39 2.55
C PHE A 234 -16.06 -8.01 3.74
N TYR A 235 -15.66 -8.38 4.93
CA TYR A 235 -16.37 -7.97 6.13
C TYR A 235 -15.39 -7.60 7.25
N ILE A 236 -15.74 -6.58 8.01
CA ILE A 236 -14.96 -6.15 9.17
C ILE A 236 -15.25 -7.11 10.32
N VAL A 237 -14.22 -7.64 10.94
CA VAL A 237 -14.37 -8.52 12.10
C VAL A 237 -14.63 -7.71 13.35
N LYS A 238 -15.55 -8.19 14.19
CA LYS A 238 -15.84 -7.55 15.48
C LYS A 238 -14.65 -7.63 16.44
N ASP A 239 -14.05 -8.81 16.49
CA ASP A 239 -12.92 -9.12 17.37
C ASP A 239 -11.75 -9.59 16.51
N LEU A 240 -10.67 -8.82 16.46
CA LEU A 240 -9.47 -9.16 15.74
C LEU A 240 -8.83 -10.41 16.37
N ALA A 241 -8.54 -11.42 15.56
CA ALA A 241 -7.91 -12.65 16.01
C ALA A 241 -6.53 -12.36 16.65
N ASP A 242 -6.19 -13.07 17.73
CA ASP A 242 -4.98 -12.81 18.52
C ASP A 242 -3.70 -13.02 17.72
N ASP A 243 -3.68 -14.01 16.83
CA ASP A 243 -2.57 -14.28 15.91
C ASP A 243 -2.40 -13.13 14.92
N THR A 244 -3.45 -12.68 14.25
CA THR A 244 -3.43 -11.54 13.32
C THR A 244 -2.96 -10.27 14.03
N ARG A 245 -3.45 -10.03 15.26
CA ARG A 245 -3.00 -8.91 16.09
C ARG A 245 -1.52 -9.02 16.42
N HIS A 246 -1.05 -10.21 16.80
CA HIS A 246 0.36 -10.43 17.10
C HIS A 246 1.23 -10.20 15.88
N LEU A 247 0.92 -10.80 14.74
CA LEU A 247 1.65 -10.63 13.48
C LEU A 247 1.66 -9.17 13.02
N GLY A 248 0.51 -8.48 13.11
CA GLY A 248 0.41 -7.06 12.76
C GLY A 248 1.33 -6.18 13.61
N ARG A 249 1.36 -6.38 14.92
CA ARG A 249 2.22 -5.63 15.83
C ARG A 249 3.71 -5.90 15.60
N GLU A 250 4.09 -7.15 15.33
CA GLU A 250 5.48 -7.48 14.99
C GLU A 250 5.88 -6.88 13.64
N THR A 251 4.95 -6.84 12.68
CA THR A 251 5.15 -6.17 11.39
C THR A 251 5.36 -4.66 11.57
N VAL A 252 4.53 -3.98 12.37
CA VAL A 252 4.72 -2.56 12.70
C VAL A 252 6.13 -2.29 13.22
N LYS A 253 6.63 -3.12 14.14
CA LYS A 253 7.99 -2.99 14.69
C LYS A 253 9.06 -3.22 13.63
N SER A 254 8.93 -4.30 12.85
CA SER A 254 9.91 -4.67 11.83
C SER A 254 10.07 -3.60 10.76
N PHE A 255 8.95 -3.01 10.32
CA PHE A 255 8.95 -1.94 9.31
C PHE A 255 9.27 -0.55 9.90
N GLY A 256 9.32 -0.42 11.22
CA GLY A 256 9.60 0.87 11.88
C GLY A 256 8.48 1.89 11.71
N VAL A 257 7.24 1.43 11.66
CA VAL A 257 6.07 2.30 11.44
C VAL A 257 5.82 3.19 12.63
N ARG A 258 5.58 4.48 12.38
CA ARG A 258 5.25 5.49 13.41
C ARG A 258 4.32 6.54 12.83
N SER A 259 3.40 7.03 13.66
CA SER A 259 2.49 8.15 13.34
C SER A 259 1.78 7.99 12.00
N ARG A 260 1.17 6.83 11.75
CA ARG A 260 0.43 6.59 10.50
C ARG A 260 -0.62 5.50 10.62
N PHE A 261 -1.47 5.45 9.59
CA PHE A 261 -2.34 4.31 9.32
C PHE A 261 -1.52 3.18 8.69
N VAL A 262 -1.91 1.95 9.00
CA VAL A 262 -1.38 0.75 8.33
C VAL A 262 -2.50 -0.16 7.90
N HIS A 263 -2.26 -0.85 6.81
CA HIS A 263 -3.05 -1.96 6.29
C HIS A 263 -2.08 -3.07 5.90
N PHE A 264 -2.12 -4.20 6.62
CA PHE A 264 -1.32 -5.38 6.30
C PHE A 264 -2.25 -6.53 5.99
N GLU A 265 -1.94 -7.29 4.95
CA GLU A 265 -2.66 -8.49 4.56
C GLU A 265 -1.85 -9.73 4.92
N PHE A 266 -2.50 -10.65 5.61
CA PHE A 266 -1.98 -11.96 5.97
C PHE A 266 -2.83 -13.05 5.34
N PHE A 267 -2.18 -14.11 4.88
CA PHE A 267 -2.84 -15.29 4.38
C PHE A 267 -3.13 -16.25 5.53
N ARG A 268 -4.41 -16.52 5.77
CA ARG A 268 -4.84 -17.60 6.67
C ARG A 268 -5.05 -18.87 5.86
N LEU A 269 -4.26 -19.90 6.13
CA LEU A 269 -4.22 -21.11 5.34
C LEU A 269 -5.55 -21.87 5.37
N LEU A 270 -6.08 -22.25 4.22
CA LEU A 270 -7.27 -23.11 4.06
C LEU A 270 -6.91 -24.60 3.97
N SER A 271 -5.63 -24.92 3.81
CA SER A 271 -5.07 -26.26 3.82
C SER A 271 -3.66 -26.24 4.40
N ASP A 272 -3.18 -27.40 4.87
CA ASP A 272 -1.77 -27.54 5.28
C ASP A 272 -0.84 -27.18 4.12
N HIS A 273 0.25 -26.45 4.43
CA HIS A 273 1.26 -26.08 3.45
C HIS A 273 2.66 -26.33 4.00
N GLU A 274 3.50 -27.04 3.21
CA GLU A 274 4.88 -27.31 3.58
C GLU A 274 5.69 -26.00 3.63
N GLY A 275 6.29 -25.71 4.78
CA GLY A 275 7.11 -24.53 5.01
C GLY A 275 6.35 -23.27 5.47
N LEU A 276 5.01 -23.21 5.37
CA LEU A 276 4.24 -22.05 5.87
C LEU A 276 3.44 -22.41 7.14
N GLY A 277 2.85 -23.58 7.25
CA GLY A 277 2.09 -23.94 8.44
C GLY A 277 0.93 -24.90 8.18
N LYS A 278 0.01 -24.98 9.15
CA LYS A 278 -1.17 -25.81 9.12
C LYS A 278 -2.40 -25.01 8.74
N LYS A 279 -3.45 -25.72 8.32
CA LYS A 279 -4.75 -25.11 8.09
C LYS A 279 -5.16 -24.26 9.30
N GLY A 280 -5.48 -23.00 9.06
CA GLY A 280 -5.90 -22.03 10.07
C GLY A 280 -4.78 -21.15 10.63
N ASP A 281 -3.50 -21.45 10.30
CA ASP A 281 -2.35 -20.60 10.66
C ASP A 281 -2.32 -19.34 9.79
#